data_30433bcd8991f4e5b01bc6105a9a63c7
#
_entry.id   30433bcd8991f4e5b01bc6105a9a63c7
#
_cell.length_a   1.000
_cell.length_b   1.000
_cell.length_c   1.000
_cell.angle_alpha   90.00
_cell.angle_beta   90.00
_cell.angle_gamma   90.00
#
_symmetry.space_group_name_H-M   'P 1'
#
loop_
_entity.id
_entity.type
_entity.pdbx_description
1 polymer ?
#
loop_
_entity_poly.entity_id
_entity_poly.type
_entity_poly.pdbx_seq_one_letter_code
_entity_poly.pdbx_strand_id
1 'polypeptide(L)'
;MTRPLIISDCDEVLMHMVVPFAQWVDEAHGVVFQMEDASFANALKRKSCGTPLEAMEVWPLLDGFFTHEMHRQMPIAGAIDAMLRLSTAADIVILTNVGPDHQPRRVDQLAAHGLHFPVIGSRGGKGDPVAALIAERAPTLTVFIDDLAQHHHSVADAAPDVWRLHMVGEPAIADKVRPSRAAHARIDDWGAAEAWIADILRAGAPAPALTTA
;
A
#
# COMPACT_ATOMS: atom_id res chain seq x y z
N MET A 1 23.22 0.49 16.98
CA MET A 1 22.67 -0.85 16.64
C MET A 1 21.63 -0.63 15.56
N THR A 2 21.66 -1.42 14.51
CA THR A 2 20.64 -1.39 13.46
C THR A 2 19.31 -1.90 14.03
N ARG A 3 18.19 -1.27 13.63
CA ARG A 3 16.84 -1.62 14.06
C ARG A 3 16.11 -2.43 12.97
N PRO A 4 15.02 -3.13 13.29
CA PRO A 4 14.12 -3.66 12.30
C PRO A 4 13.58 -2.53 11.40
N LEU A 5 13.18 -2.86 10.17
CA LEU A 5 12.59 -1.93 9.21
C LEU A 5 11.19 -2.40 8.80
N ILE A 6 10.23 -1.49 8.88
CA ILE A 6 8.90 -1.66 8.31
C ILE A 6 8.81 -0.78 7.07
N ILE A 7 8.49 -1.39 5.92
CA ILE A 7 8.22 -0.69 4.66
C ILE A 7 6.75 -0.88 4.35
N SER A 8 5.98 0.19 4.41
CA SER A 8 4.53 0.17 4.21
C SER A 8 4.15 0.91 2.95
N ASP A 9 3.22 0.35 2.17
CA ASP A 9 2.46 1.15 1.22
C ASP A 9 1.56 2.15 1.94
N CYS A 10 0.95 3.04 1.20
CA CYS A 10 0.05 4.06 1.71
C CYS A 10 -1.41 3.84 1.31
N ASP A 11 -1.68 3.77 -0.01
CA ASP A 11 -3.04 3.64 -0.53
C ASP A 11 -3.59 2.24 -0.24
N GLU A 12 -4.82 2.15 0.26
CA GLU A 12 -5.49 0.92 0.74
C GLU A 12 -4.77 0.18 1.88
N VAL A 13 -3.67 0.74 2.39
CA VAL A 13 -2.96 0.23 3.57
C VAL A 13 -3.07 1.20 4.76
N LEU A 14 -2.72 2.46 4.57
CA LEU A 14 -2.79 3.52 5.58
C LEU A 14 -3.96 4.47 5.34
N MET A 15 -4.26 4.72 4.07
CA MET A 15 -5.26 5.70 3.63
C MET A 15 -6.23 5.04 2.64
N HIS A 16 -7.52 5.30 2.81
CA HIS A 16 -8.51 4.93 1.80
C HIS A 16 -8.24 5.66 0.49
N MET A 17 -8.24 4.97 -0.64
CA MET A 17 -8.05 5.57 -1.97
C MET A 17 -9.18 5.24 -2.94
N VAL A 18 -9.56 3.98 -3.06
CA VAL A 18 -10.53 3.52 -4.06
C VAL A 18 -11.90 4.17 -3.87
N VAL A 19 -12.41 4.24 -2.64
CA VAL A 19 -13.73 4.83 -2.37
C VAL A 19 -13.75 6.34 -2.65
N PRO A 20 -12.85 7.18 -2.12
CA PRO A 20 -12.85 8.61 -2.45
C PRO A 20 -12.53 8.89 -3.91
N PHE A 21 -11.68 8.09 -4.57
CA PHE A 21 -11.44 8.18 -6.00
C PHE A 21 -12.72 7.87 -6.81
N ALA A 22 -13.42 6.78 -6.47
CA ALA A 22 -14.67 6.40 -7.12
C ALA A 22 -15.74 7.50 -7.00
N GLN A 23 -15.86 8.12 -5.83
CA GLN A 23 -16.77 9.25 -5.62
C GLN A 23 -16.40 10.44 -6.50
N TRP A 24 -15.13 10.82 -6.52
CA TRP A 24 -14.68 11.95 -7.32
C TRP A 24 -14.84 11.75 -8.82
N VAL A 25 -14.50 10.57 -9.37
CA VAL A 25 -14.68 10.33 -10.82
C VAL A 25 -16.15 10.27 -11.21
N ASP A 26 -17.05 9.87 -10.30
CA ASP A 26 -18.49 9.93 -10.52
C ASP A 26 -18.99 11.37 -10.55
N GLU A 27 -18.60 12.18 -9.57
CA GLU A 27 -19.00 13.58 -9.43
C GLU A 27 -18.48 14.48 -10.55
N ALA A 28 -17.19 14.36 -10.88
CA ALA A 28 -16.48 15.28 -11.75
C ALA A 28 -16.37 14.82 -13.22
N HIS A 29 -16.38 13.52 -13.47
CA HIS A 29 -16.05 12.95 -14.78
C HIS A 29 -17.16 12.05 -15.38
N GLY A 30 -18.25 11.80 -14.66
CA GLY A 30 -19.32 10.91 -15.11
C GLY A 30 -18.84 9.48 -15.35
N VAL A 31 -17.90 9.03 -14.54
CA VAL A 31 -17.30 7.70 -14.56
C VAL A 31 -17.71 6.94 -13.31
N VAL A 32 -18.15 5.69 -13.46
CA VAL A 32 -18.43 4.82 -12.30
C VAL A 32 -17.30 3.83 -12.12
N PHE A 33 -16.95 3.58 -10.86
CA PHE A 33 -16.02 2.54 -10.46
C PHE A 33 -16.79 1.29 -10.06
N GLN A 34 -16.59 0.19 -10.78
CA GLN A 34 -17.23 -1.10 -10.52
C GLN A 34 -16.17 -2.19 -10.60
N MET A 35 -15.61 -2.57 -9.47
CA MET A 35 -14.61 -3.61 -9.38
C MET A 35 -15.29 -4.99 -9.41
N GLU A 36 -15.28 -5.65 -10.57
CA GLU A 36 -15.80 -6.99 -10.79
C GLU A 36 -14.70 -8.07 -10.64
N ASP A 37 -13.46 -7.66 -10.96
CA ASP A 37 -12.25 -8.47 -10.80
C ASP A 37 -11.17 -7.63 -10.09
N ALA A 38 -10.00 -8.21 -9.84
CA ALA A 38 -8.89 -7.53 -9.16
C ALA A 38 -8.20 -6.47 -10.04
N SER A 39 -8.75 -6.11 -11.21
CA SER A 39 -8.17 -5.13 -12.13
C SER A 39 -8.76 -3.74 -11.91
N PHE A 40 -7.99 -2.87 -11.29
CA PHE A 40 -8.37 -1.47 -11.09
C PHE A 40 -8.68 -0.75 -12.43
N ALA A 41 -7.87 -0.97 -13.46
CA ALA A 41 -8.05 -0.32 -14.76
C ALA A 41 -9.37 -0.71 -15.44
N ASN A 42 -9.83 -1.96 -15.28
CA ASN A 42 -11.08 -2.45 -15.87
C ASN A 42 -12.32 -2.00 -15.08
N ALA A 43 -12.14 -1.48 -13.89
CA ALA A 43 -13.24 -1.09 -13.00
C ALA A 43 -13.91 0.22 -13.38
N LEU A 44 -13.31 1.03 -14.24
CA LEU A 44 -13.78 2.37 -14.62
C LEU A 44 -14.63 2.30 -15.90
N LYS A 45 -15.91 2.70 -15.82
CA LYS A 45 -16.87 2.69 -16.94
C LYS A 45 -17.53 4.06 -17.08
N ARG A 46 -17.79 4.48 -18.34
CA ARG A 46 -18.57 5.70 -18.61
C ARG A 46 -20.00 5.52 -18.14
N LYS A 47 -20.52 6.44 -17.34
CA LYS A 47 -21.89 6.43 -16.84
C LYS A 47 -22.94 6.47 -17.94
N SER A 48 -22.64 7.19 -19.04
CA SER A 48 -23.56 7.42 -20.15
C SER A 48 -23.83 6.20 -21.01
N CYS A 49 -22.89 5.26 -21.13
CA CYS A 49 -22.99 4.12 -22.05
C CYS A 49 -22.48 2.79 -21.47
N GLY A 50 -21.92 2.78 -20.26
CA GLY A 50 -21.36 1.57 -19.64
C GLY A 50 -20.05 1.07 -20.25
N THR A 51 -19.47 1.80 -21.22
CA THR A 51 -18.22 1.41 -21.88
C THR A 51 -17.04 1.59 -20.91
N PRO A 52 -16.15 0.59 -20.77
CA PRO A 52 -14.91 0.75 -20.00
C PRO A 52 -14.04 1.89 -20.53
N LEU A 53 -13.28 2.53 -19.66
CA LEU A 53 -12.26 3.49 -20.05
C LEU A 53 -11.03 2.75 -20.60
N GLU A 54 -10.37 3.36 -21.58
CA GLU A 54 -9.07 2.89 -22.06
C GLU A 54 -7.99 3.20 -21.01
N ALA A 55 -6.94 2.36 -20.94
CA ALA A 55 -5.86 2.54 -19.96
C ALA A 55 -5.25 3.94 -19.98
N MET A 56 -5.12 4.55 -21.16
CA MET A 56 -4.61 5.92 -21.32
C MET A 56 -5.55 7.01 -20.77
N GLU A 57 -6.81 6.70 -20.49
CA GLU A 57 -7.78 7.62 -19.88
C GLU A 57 -7.77 7.50 -18.34
N VAL A 58 -7.41 6.31 -17.83
CA VAL A 58 -7.38 6.02 -16.39
C VAL A 58 -6.26 6.78 -15.67
N TRP A 59 -5.05 6.78 -16.26
CA TRP A 59 -3.89 7.42 -15.62
C TRP A 59 -4.04 8.92 -15.40
N PRO A 60 -4.58 9.72 -16.34
CA PRO A 60 -4.88 11.13 -16.09
C PRO A 60 -5.89 11.37 -14.97
N LEU A 61 -6.86 10.47 -14.77
CA LEU A 61 -7.80 10.58 -13.65
C LEU A 61 -7.10 10.32 -12.33
N LEU A 62 -6.25 9.29 -12.24
CA LEU A 62 -5.46 9.04 -11.03
C LEU A 62 -4.51 10.21 -10.71
N ASP A 63 -3.82 10.72 -11.71
CA ASP A 63 -2.93 11.88 -11.56
C ASP A 63 -3.69 13.12 -11.09
N GLY A 64 -4.86 13.39 -11.68
CA GLY A 64 -5.76 14.47 -11.27
C GLY A 64 -6.25 14.32 -9.84
N PHE A 65 -6.61 13.11 -9.42
CA PHE A 65 -7.03 12.82 -8.06
C PHE A 65 -5.90 13.11 -7.06
N PHE A 66 -4.71 12.59 -7.29
CA PHE A 66 -3.57 12.85 -6.41
C PHE A 66 -3.12 14.31 -6.43
N THR A 67 -3.31 15.01 -7.55
CA THR A 67 -3.00 16.44 -7.65
C THR A 67 -3.98 17.32 -6.88
N HIS A 68 -5.29 17.03 -6.95
CA HIS A 68 -6.32 17.97 -6.49
C HIS A 68 -7.15 17.44 -5.32
N GLU A 69 -7.34 16.12 -5.22
CA GLU A 69 -8.33 15.48 -4.36
C GLU A 69 -7.73 14.57 -3.27
N MET A 70 -6.41 14.54 -3.13
CA MET A 70 -5.74 13.71 -2.12
C MET A 70 -6.26 13.96 -0.70
N HIS A 71 -6.79 15.15 -0.43
CA HIS A 71 -7.40 15.52 0.84
C HIS A 71 -8.69 14.74 1.17
N ARG A 72 -9.32 14.08 0.19
CA ARG A 72 -10.50 13.20 0.39
C ARG A 72 -10.13 11.85 0.99
N GLN A 73 -8.86 11.47 0.94
CA GLN A 73 -8.39 10.23 1.51
C GLN A 73 -8.36 10.34 3.04
N MET A 74 -9.13 9.49 3.71
CA MET A 74 -9.14 9.39 5.17
C MET A 74 -8.28 8.21 5.62
N PRO A 75 -7.69 8.26 6.83
CA PRO A 75 -6.95 7.13 7.37
C PRO A 75 -7.84 5.88 7.53
N ILE A 76 -7.25 4.72 7.21
CA ILE A 76 -7.84 3.42 7.53
C ILE A 76 -7.87 3.25 9.04
N ALA A 77 -8.96 2.69 9.54
CA ALA A 77 -9.20 2.54 10.97
C ALA A 77 -8.04 1.81 11.67
N GLY A 78 -7.46 2.43 12.69
CA GLY A 78 -6.35 1.90 13.46
C GLY A 78 -4.96 2.07 12.84
N ALA A 79 -4.85 2.46 11.55
CA ALA A 79 -3.57 2.57 10.84
C ALA A 79 -2.58 3.53 11.52
N ILE A 80 -3.04 4.74 11.83
CA ILE A 80 -2.18 5.77 12.40
C ILE A 80 -1.63 5.34 13.76
N ASP A 81 -2.50 4.87 14.65
CA ASP A 81 -2.13 4.46 16.00
C ASP A 81 -1.19 3.24 15.98
N ALA A 82 -1.46 2.26 15.10
CA ALA A 82 -0.61 1.08 14.94
C ALA A 82 0.79 1.46 14.47
N MET A 83 0.89 2.32 13.44
CA MET A 83 2.18 2.78 12.91
C MET A 83 2.98 3.57 13.96
N LEU A 84 2.32 4.42 14.75
CA LEU A 84 2.98 5.14 15.85
C LEU A 84 3.49 4.18 16.93
N ARG A 85 2.73 3.16 17.31
CA ARG A 85 3.19 2.15 18.27
C ARG A 85 4.34 1.31 17.71
N LEU A 86 4.24 0.83 16.48
CA LEU A 86 5.28 0.05 15.82
C LEU A 86 6.59 0.82 15.65
N SER A 87 6.52 2.15 15.46
CA SER A 87 7.71 3.02 15.35
C SER A 87 8.60 3.03 16.59
N THR A 88 8.07 2.63 17.74
CA THR A 88 8.87 2.50 18.96
C THR A 88 9.87 1.33 18.88
N ALA A 89 9.56 0.28 18.09
CA ALA A 89 10.36 -0.94 17.99
C ALA A 89 11.09 -1.08 16.63
N ALA A 90 10.65 -0.39 15.58
CA ALA A 90 11.22 -0.47 14.23
C ALA A 90 11.35 0.92 13.61
N ASP A 91 12.26 1.06 12.65
CA ASP A 91 12.25 2.19 11.72
C ASP A 91 11.15 1.98 10.68
N ILE A 92 10.51 3.06 10.22
CA ILE A 92 9.41 3.00 9.28
C ILE A 92 9.72 3.83 8.04
N VAL A 93 9.43 3.30 6.87
CA VAL A 93 9.45 3.99 5.58
C VAL A 93 8.13 3.74 4.86
N ILE A 94 7.53 4.78 4.33
CA ILE A 94 6.37 4.68 3.44
C ILE A 94 6.87 4.65 2.00
N LEU A 95 6.60 3.53 1.31
CA LEU A 95 6.96 3.32 -0.10
C LEU A 95 5.68 3.23 -0.93
N THR A 96 5.32 4.31 -1.60
CA THR A 96 4.04 4.46 -2.29
C THR A 96 4.20 4.67 -3.79
N ASN A 97 3.25 4.21 -4.59
CA ASN A 97 3.28 4.33 -6.05
C ASN A 97 2.61 5.61 -6.59
N VAL A 98 2.45 6.65 -5.78
CA VAL A 98 1.92 7.95 -6.24
C VAL A 98 2.86 8.69 -7.21
N GLY A 99 4.09 8.22 -7.36
CA GLY A 99 5.12 8.86 -8.16
C GLY A 99 5.83 10.02 -7.45
N PRO A 100 7.05 10.39 -7.93
CA PRO A 100 7.86 11.43 -7.30
C PRO A 100 7.17 12.81 -7.27
N ASP A 101 6.35 13.11 -8.28
CA ASP A 101 5.69 14.41 -8.44
C ASP A 101 4.65 14.66 -7.32
N HIS A 102 4.02 13.62 -6.81
CA HIS A 102 3.02 13.68 -5.74
C HIS A 102 3.60 13.38 -4.35
N GLN A 103 4.87 12.96 -4.25
CA GLN A 103 5.52 12.65 -2.98
C GLN A 103 5.43 13.79 -1.95
N PRO A 104 5.67 15.08 -2.27
CA PRO A 104 5.55 16.17 -1.28
C PRO A 104 4.14 16.27 -0.70
N ARG A 105 3.09 16.12 -1.52
CA ARG A 105 1.70 16.14 -1.06
C ARG A 105 1.38 14.97 -0.14
N ARG A 106 1.92 13.78 -0.43
CA ARG A 106 1.77 12.60 0.43
C ARG A 106 2.46 12.78 1.77
N VAL A 107 3.63 13.39 1.79
CA VAL A 107 4.32 13.79 3.03
C VAL A 107 3.44 14.71 3.87
N ASP A 108 2.90 15.77 3.27
CA ASP A 108 2.05 16.75 3.97
C ASP A 108 0.75 16.07 4.48
N GLN A 109 0.14 15.22 3.69
CA GLN A 109 -1.06 14.48 4.06
C GLN A 109 -0.82 13.57 5.29
N LEU A 110 0.23 12.77 5.25
CA LEU A 110 0.56 11.87 6.37
C LEU A 110 0.96 12.66 7.62
N ALA A 111 1.70 13.76 7.45
CA ALA A 111 2.08 14.65 8.54
C ALA A 111 0.86 15.29 9.24
N ALA A 112 -0.19 15.63 8.47
CA ALA A 112 -1.44 16.15 9.03
C ALA A 112 -2.16 15.13 9.95
N HIS A 113 -1.86 13.84 9.80
CA HIS A 113 -2.32 12.77 10.67
C HIS A 113 -1.29 12.32 11.72
N GLY A 114 -0.16 13.07 11.86
CA GLY A 114 0.89 12.78 12.85
C GLY A 114 1.92 11.74 12.41
N LEU A 115 1.89 11.27 11.16
CA LEU A 115 2.90 10.37 10.62
C LEU A 115 4.01 11.15 9.92
N HIS A 116 5.17 11.26 10.59
CA HIS A 116 6.35 11.99 10.10
C HIS A 116 7.46 11.03 9.62
N PHE A 117 7.09 9.91 9.02
CA PHE A 117 8.03 8.92 8.49
C PHE A 117 8.56 9.36 7.11
N PRO A 118 9.76 8.90 6.70
CA PRO A 118 10.23 9.07 5.33
C PRO A 118 9.22 8.49 4.33
N VAL A 119 8.88 9.26 3.30
CA VAL A 119 8.00 8.84 2.21
C VAL A 119 8.81 8.80 0.93
N ILE A 120 8.72 7.69 0.20
CA ILE A 120 9.37 7.48 -1.08
C ILE A 120 8.29 7.23 -2.13
N GLY A 121 8.19 8.16 -3.09
CA GLY A 121 7.35 7.99 -4.27
C GLY A 121 8.07 7.14 -5.31
N SER A 122 7.44 6.07 -5.75
CA SER A 122 7.99 5.16 -6.76
C SER A 122 6.99 4.92 -7.90
N ARG A 123 7.41 4.13 -8.89
CA ARG A 123 6.55 3.66 -9.98
C ARG A 123 6.95 2.22 -10.33
N GLY A 124 5.97 1.39 -10.66
CA GLY A 124 6.22 0.00 -11.03
C GLY A 124 6.36 -0.95 -9.84
N GLY A 125 7.16 -2.00 -10.00
CA GLY A 125 7.37 -3.00 -8.94
C GLY A 125 8.14 -2.45 -7.74
N LYS A 126 7.87 -2.98 -6.54
CA LYS A 126 8.51 -2.51 -5.30
C LYS A 126 9.74 -3.33 -4.88
N GLY A 127 10.09 -4.38 -5.62
CA GLY A 127 11.24 -5.24 -5.28
C GLY A 127 12.56 -4.49 -5.22
N ASP A 128 12.94 -3.80 -6.30
CA ASP A 128 14.20 -3.04 -6.36
C ASP A 128 14.26 -1.92 -5.31
N PRO A 129 13.23 -1.08 -5.11
CA PRO A 129 13.21 -0.09 -4.04
C PRO A 129 13.37 -0.70 -2.64
N VAL A 130 12.70 -1.83 -2.36
CA VAL A 130 12.83 -2.54 -1.07
C VAL A 130 14.25 -3.07 -0.89
N ALA A 131 14.84 -3.72 -1.89
CA ALA A 131 16.21 -4.21 -1.84
C ALA A 131 17.23 -3.06 -1.62
N ALA A 132 17.03 -1.93 -2.29
CA ALA A 132 17.86 -0.73 -2.11
C ALA A 132 17.78 -0.19 -0.67
N LEU A 133 16.59 -0.09 -0.09
CA LEU A 133 16.38 0.33 1.29
C LEU A 133 17.05 -0.61 2.30
N ILE A 134 16.99 -1.92 2.06
CA ILE A 134 17.66 -2.91 2.90
C ILE A 134 19.18 -2.75 2.81
N ALA A 135 19.72 -2.58 1.61
CA ALA A 135 21.15 -2.38 1.41
C ALA A 135 21.66 -1.08 2.08
N GLU A 136 20.88 0.00 2.01
CA GLU A 136 21.22 1.30 2.61
C GLU A 136 21.18 1.26 4.13
N ARG A 137 20.12 0.66 4.71
CA ARG A 137 19.83 0.74 6.16
C ARG A 137 20.36 -0.41 6.95
N ALA A 138 20.69 -1.53 6.30
CA ALA A 138 21.15 -2.78 6.90
C ALA A 138 20.32 -3.20 8.14
N PRO A 139 18.98 -3.32 8.03
CA PRO A 139 18.11 -3.60 9.16
C PRO A 139 18.34 -5.02 9.69
N THR A 140 17.99 -5.26 10.97
CA THR A 140 18.08 -6.60 11.56
C THR A 140 17.07 -7.57 10.97
N LEU A 141 15.89 -7.08 10.58
CA LEU A 141 14.86 -7.77 9.79
C LEU A 141 13.99 -6.72 9.07
N THR A 142 13.26 -7.14 8.06
CA THR A 142 12.35 -6.26 7.31
C THR A 142 10.95 -6.86 7.21
N VAL A 143 9.93 -6.01 7.42
CA VAL A 143 8.52 -6.30 7.15
C VAL A 143 8.04 -5.38 6.03
N PHE A 144 7.41 -5.93 5.00
CA PHE A 144 6.81 -5.22 3.88
C PHE A 144 5.29 -5.40 3.93
N ILE A 145 4.54 -4.30 3.81
CA ILE A 145 3.07 -4.26 3.87
C ILE A 145 2.54 -3.59 2.61
N ASP A 146 1.64 -4.26 1.89
CA ASP A 146 1.13 -3.76 0.61
C ASP A 146 -0.22 -4.42 0.27
N ASP A 147 -1.07 -3.76 -0.51
CA ASP A 147 -2.38 -4.28 -0.94
C ASP A 147 -2.31 -5.02 -2.28
N LEU A 148 -1.25 -4.86 -3.06
CA LEU A 148 -1.15 -5.40 -4.41
C LEU A 148 -0.29 -6.67 -4.47
N ALA A 149 -0.89 -7.78 -4.88
CA ALA A 149 -0.22 -9.07 -5.02
C ALA A 149 1.06 -9.01 -5.86
N GLN A 150 1.09 -8.19 -6.92
CA GLN A 150 2.26 -8.01 -7.79
C GLN A 150 3.48 -7.43 -7.06
N HIS A 151 3.26 -6.56 -6.06
CA HIS A 151 4.36 -6.00 -5.26
C HIS A 151 4.95 -7.06 -4.33
N HIS A 152 4.13 -7.93 -3.75
CA HIS A 152 4.61 -9.07 -2.96
C HIS A 152 5.46 -10.04 -3.79
N HIS A 153 5.08 -10.32 -5.05
CA HIS A 153 5.89 -11.12 -5.96
C HIS A 153 7.23 -10.42 -6.26
N SER A 154 7.19 -9.14 -6.64
CA SER A 154 8.39 -8.35 -6.90
C SER A 154 9.35 -8.32 -5.70
N VAL A 155 8.84 -8.17 -4.48
CA VAL A 155 9.65 -8.18 -3.25
C VAL A 155 10.15 -9.58 -2.94
N ALA A 156 9.36 -10.63 -3.17
CA ALA A 156 9.81 -12.01 -2.97
C ALA A 156 11.02 -12.36 -3.86
N ASP A 157 11.01 -11.87 -5.10
CA ASP A 157 12.08 -12.10 -6.06
C ASP A 157 13.37 -11.33 -5.71
N ALA A 158 13.23 -10.07 -5.26
CA ALA A 158 14.38 -9.19 -4.99
C ALA A 158 14.94 -9.33 -3.56
N ALA A 159 14.11 -9.68 -2.59
CA ALA A 159 14.45 -9.74 -1.17
C ALA A 159 13.64 -10.86 -0.46
N PRO A 160 13.99 -12.14 -0.67
CA PRO A 160 13.21 -13.28 -0.20
C PRO A 160 13.06 -13.36 1.32
N ASP A 161 14.03 -12.85 2.07
CA ASP A 161 14.07 -12.86 3.54
C ASP A 161 13.18 -11.79 4.20
N VAL A 162 12.46 -10.99 3.41
CA VAL A 162 11.51 -9.99 3.88
C VAL A 162 10.19 -10.64 4.26
N TRP A 163 9.68 -10.37 5.46
CA TRP A 163 8.31 -10.69 5.83
C TRP A 163 7.33 -9.85 5.01
N ARG A 164 6.35 -10.49 4.40
CA ARG A 164 5.39 -9.84 3.48
C ARG A 164 3.97 -10.01 4.00
N LEU A 165 3.34 -8.90 4.38
CA LEU A 165 1.96 -8.81 4.82
C LEU A 165 1.10 -8.24 3.70
N HIS A 166 0.22 -9.04 3.11
CA HIS A 166 -0.78 -8.56 2.18
C HIS A 166 -1.95 -7.99 2.97
N MET A 167 -2.21 -6.71 2.80
CA MET A 167 -3.24 -5.99 3.54
C MET A 167 -4.07 -5.12 2.59
N VAL A 168 -5.38 -5.28 2.60
CA VAL A 168 -6.34 -4.39 1.91
C VAL A 168 -7.26 -3.81 2.97
N GLY A 169 -6.94 -2.59 3.39
CA GLY A 169 -7.64 -1.95 4.51
C GLY A 169 -9.00 -1.35 4.14
N GLU A 170 -9.38 -1.34 2.84
CA GLU A 170 -10.69 -0.89 2.40
C GLU A 170 -11.71 -2.05 2.36
N PRO A 171 -12.69 -2.09 3.29
CA PRO A 171 -13.64 -3.20 3.36
C PRO A 171 -14.49 -3.40 2.09
N ALA A 172 -14.72 -2.31 1.32
CA ALA A 172 -15.53 -2.38 0.10
C ALA A 172 -14.90 -3.21 -1.02
N ILE A 173 -13.58 -3.44 -0.95
CA ILE A 173 -12.85 -4.19 -1.97
C ILE A 173 -12.07 -5.39 -1.41
N ALA A 174 -11.89 -5.51 -0.11
CA ALA A 174 -11.03 -6.52 0.51
C ALA A 174 -11.41 -7.95 0.13
N ASP A 175 -12.71 -8.26 0.05
CA ASP A 175 -13.25 -9.56 -0.35
C ASP A 175 -13.08 -9.88 -1.85
N LYS A 176 -12.84 -8.86 -2.69
CA LYS A 176 -12.62 -9.00 -4.14
C LYS A 176 -11.15 -9.21 -4.49
N VAL A 177 -10.24 -8.86 -3.59
CA VAL A 177 -8.80 -9.00 -3.78
C VAL A 177 -8.31 -10.32 -3.21
N ARG A 178 -7.88 -11.23 -4.09
CA ARG A 178 -7.37 -12.55 -3.67
C ARG A 178 -6.05 -12.41 -2.91
N PRO A 179 -5.84 -13.22 -1.84
CA PRO A 179 -4.56 -13.25 -1.14
C PRO A 179 -3.38 -13.53 -2.09
N SER A 180 -2.30 -12.79 -1.92
CA SER A 180 -1.06 -13.02 -2.66
C SER A 180 -0.38 -14.30 -2.19
N ARG A 181 -0.02 -15.18 -3.13
CA ARG A 181 0.77 -16.38 -2.83
C ARG A 181 2.22 -16.04 -2.42
N ALA A 182 2.69 -14.85 -2.71
CA ALA A 182 4.01 -14.36 -2.34
C ALA A 182 4.02 -13.64 -0.96
N ALA A 183 2.86 -13.53 -0.28
CA ALA A 183 2.78 -12.97 1.07
C ALA A 183 2.77 -14.09 2.12
N HIS A 184 3.33 -13.80 3.32
CA HIS A 184 3.35 -14.72 4.45
C HIS A 184 2.03 -14.71 5.24
N ALA A 185 1.29 -13.60 5.17
CA ALA A 185 -0.03 -13.46 5.76
C ALA A 185 -0.93 -12.56 4.90
N ARG A 186 -2.26 -12.75 5.01
CA ARG A 186 -3.28 -11.80 4.59
C ARG A 186 -4.04 -11.36 5.83
N ILE A 187 -3.97 -10.06 6.16
CA ILE A 187 -4.65 -9.46 7.31
C ILE A 187 -5.13 -8.07 6.88
N ASP A 188 -6.44 -7.82 6.94
CA ASP A 188 -7.07 -6.58 6.44
C ASP A 188 -7.50 -5.63 7.58
N ASP A 189 -7.12 -5.95 8.81
CA ASP A 189 -7.41 -5.18 10.02
C ASP A 189 -6.12 -4.78 10.73
N TRP A 190 -5.97 -3.49 11.05
CA TRP A 190 -4.74 -2.98 11.67
C TRP A 190 -4.49 -3.49 13.08
N GLY A 191 -5.53 -3.83 13.85
CA GLY A 191 -5.32 -4.41 15.18
C GLY A 191 -4.65 -5.78 15.12
N ALA A 192 -5.12 -6.63 14.20
CA ALA A 192 -4.53 -7.95 13.95
C ALA A 192 -3.17 -7.85 13.23
N ALA A 193 -3.02 -6.91 12.28
CA ALA A 193 -1.78 -6.68 11.56
C ALA A 193 -0.66 -6.20 12.51
N GLU A 194 -0.95 -5.26 13.39
CA GLU A 194 -0.01 -4.78 14.41
C GLU A 194 0.46 -5.92 15.32
N ALA A 195 -0.47 -6.76 15.79
CA ALA A 195 -0.12 -7.89 16.64
C ALA A 195 0.81 -8.88 15.92
N TRP A 196 0.50 -9.22 14.67
CA TRP A 196 1.32 -10.10 13.83
C TRP A 196 2.73 -9.50 13.59
N ILE A 197 2.81 -8.22 13.26
CA ILE A 197 4.09 -7.53 13.06
C ILE A 197 4.91 -7.50 14.36
N ALA A 198 4.26 -7.18 15.49
CA ALA A 198 4.93 -7.13 16.80
C ALA A 198 5.51 -8.50 17.20
N ASP A 199 4.83 -9.61 16.86
CA ASP A 199 5.33 -10.96 17.10
C ASP A 199 6.59 -11.25 16.26
N ILE A 200 6.61 -10.84 14.99
CA ILE A 200 7.79 -10.96 14.12
C ILE A 200 8.96 -10.13 14.65
N LEU A 201 8.72 -8.88 15.02
CA LEU A 201 9.76 -8.01 15.57
C LEU A 201 10.35 -8.59 16.84
N ARG A 202 9.52 -9.21 17.68
CA ARG A 202 9.94 -9.84 18.95
C ARG A 202 10.73 -11.14 18.70
N ALA A 203 10.32 -11.94 17.70
CA ALA A 203 11.01 -13.17 17.33
C ALA A 203 12.40 -12.89 16.71
N GLY A 204 12.56 -11.77 16.00
CA GLY A 204 13.83 -11.32 15.45
C GLY A 204 14.40 -12.23 14.34
N ALA A 205 13.58 -13.10 13.75
CA ALA A 205 14.00 -14.04 12.70
C ALA A 205 13.63 -13.55 11.30
N PRO A 206 14.46 -13.81 10.26
CA PRO A 206 14.13 -13.53 8.87
C PRO A 206 12.90 -14.33 8.44
N ALA A 207 12.27 -13.89 7.36
CA ALA A 207 11.10 -14.60 6.83
C ALA A 207 11.48 -15.99 6.32
N PRO A 208 10.65 -17.02 6.59
CA PRO A 208 10.85 -18.34 6.02
C PRO A 208 10.57 -18.32 4.52
N ALA A 209 11.22 -19.21 3.78
CA ALA A 209 10.87 -19.43 2.38
C ALA A 209 9.40 -19.91 2.26
N LEU A 210 8.63 -19.28 1.38
CA LEU A 210 7.29 -19.75 1.07
C LEU A 210 7.39 -20.99 0.18
N THR A 211 6.76 -22.07 0.62
CA THR A 211 6.68 -23.29 -0.20
C THR A 211 5.69 -23.01 -1.34
N THR A 212 6.16 -23.01 -2.57
CA THR A 212 5.30 -23.03 -3.76
C THR A 212 4.56 -24.35 -3.81
N ALA A 213 3.29 -24.35 -3.41
CA ALA A 213 2.40 -25.49 -3.64
C ALA A 213 1.80 -25.43 -5.04
#